data_556b724028bea88d75fba8f7489d87c7
#
_entry.id   556b724028bea88d75fba8f7489d87c7
#
_cell.length_a   1.000
_cell.length_b   1.000
_cell.length_c   1.000
_cell.angle_alpha   90.00
_cell.angle_beta   90.00
_cell.angle_gamma   90.00
#
_symmetry.space_group_name_H-M   'P 1'
#
loop_
_entity.id
_entity.type
_entity.pdbx_description
1 polymer ?
#
loop_
_entity_poly.entity_id
_entity_poly.type
_entity_poly.pdbx_seq_one_letter_code
_entity_poly.pdbx_strand_id
1 'polypeptide(L)'
;MKLNAEDGGTRRFILCTNNENNICREVTYERIKRVIDKEGYAASLKYFKVDYILVSEHMYYEYADELLAHIRELVELENGINFTGNSEIGIVLTEDELAAFIQNGEAFAKCRKLYMGHDLLPDEEQEKILRSRGVEISIIPDYYYRDLQED
;
A
#
# COMPACT_ATOMS: atom_id res chain seq x y z
N MET A 1 14.96 -6.71 12.85
CA MET A 1 15.71 -5.46 12.88
C MET A 1 17.19 -5.71 13.16
N LYS A 2 17.56 -6.30 14.31
CA LYS A 2 18.96 -6.57 14.66
C LYS A 2 19.73 -7.34 13.56
N LEU A 3 19.19 -8.44 13.06
CA LEU A 3 19.81 -9.22 11.98
C LEU A 3 19.99 -8.41 10.68
N ASN A 4 19.02 -7.56 10.31
CA ASN A 4 19.19 -6.68 9.14
C ASN A 4 20.33 -5.66 9.33
N ALA A 5 20.50 -5.16 10.55
CA ALA A 5 21.60 -4.24 10.86
C ALA A 5 22.98 -4.93 10.85
N GLU A 6 23.03 -6.23 11.20
CA GLU A 6 24.26 -7.02 11.23
C GLU A 6 24.72 -7.47 9.84
N ASP A 7 23.78 -7.85 8.97
CA ASP A 7 24.11 -8.47 7.67
C ASP A 7 23.64 -7.67 6.43
N GLY A 8 23.06 -6.47 6.65
CA GLY A 8 22.50 -5.64 5.56
C GLY A 8 21.25 -6.24 4.91
N GLY A 9 20.59 -7.19 5.57
CA GLY A 9 19.39 -7.86 5.06
C GLY A 9 18.17 -6.96 5.01
N THR A 10 17.17 -7.40 4.25
CA THR A 10 15.90 -6.68 4.04
C THR A 10 14.68 -7.45 4.57
N ARG A 11 14.87 -8.21 5.66
CA ARG A 11 13.80 -9.00 6.27
C ARG A 11 12.69 -8.11 6.77
N ARG A 12 11.47 -8.55 6.53
CA ARG A 12 10.25 -7.90 7.00
C ARG A 12 9.55 -8.81 8.00
N PHE A 13 8.64 -8.27 8.78
CA PHE A 13 7.82 -9.05 9.71
C PHE A 13 6.41 -8.47 9.74
N ILE A 14 5.45 -9.35 9.98
CA ILE A 14 4.05 -9.01 10.25
C ILE A 14 3.70 -9.60 11.60
N LEU A 15 3.09 -8.81 12.47
CA LEU A 15 2.60 -9.24 13.76
C LEU A 15 1.07 -9.13 13.78
N CYS A 16 0.41 -10.23 14.09
CA CYS A 16 -1.04 -10.28 14.21
C CYS A 16 -1.43 -10.51 15.68
N THR A 17 -2.47 -9.81 16.12
CA THR A 17 -3.05 -9.97 17.44
C THR A 17 -4.55 -9.70 17.36
N ASN A 18 -5.34 -10.32 18.25
CA ASN A 18 -6.78 -10.08 18.38
C ASN A 18 -7.11 -8.67 18.93
N ASN A 19 -6.09 -7.90 19.28
CA ASN A 19 -6.21 -6.56 19.86
C ASN A 19 -7.11 -6.47 21.11
N GLU A 20 -7.29 -7.57 21.81
CA GLU A 20 -8.02 -7.59 23.08
C GLU A 20 -7.42 -6.57 24.05
N ASN A 21 -8.25 -5.77 24.67
CA ASN A 21 -7.84 -4.65 25.55
C ASN A 21 -6.83 -3.69 24.89
N ASN A 22 -6.93 -3.47 23.58
CA ASN A 22 -6.01 -2.61 22.80
C ASN A 22 -4.53 -3.03 22.86
N ILE A 23 -4.24 -4.28 23.14
CA ILE A 23 -2.86 -4.78 23.31
C ILE A 23 -1.97 -4.53 22.09
N CYS A 24 -2.55 -4.53 20.89
CA CYS A 24 -1.81 -4.24 19.68
C CYS A 24 -1.28 -2.81 19.68
N ARG A 25 -2.16 -1.85 19.90
CA ARG A 25 -1.85 -0.42 19.83
C ARG A 25 -1.05 0.06 21.03
N GLU A 26 -1.48 -0.32 22.24
CA GLU A 26 -0.93 0.25 23.48
C GLU A 26 0.32 -0.47 23.98
N VAL A 27 0.49 -1.74 23.62
CA VAL A 27 1.63 -2.53 24.08
C VAL A 27 2.55 -2.92 22.93
N THR A 28 2.03 -3.65 21.92
CA THR A 28 2.88 -4.23 20.86
C THR A 28 3.51 -3.14 19.98
N TYR A 29 2.70 -2.24 19.46
CA TYR A 29 3.16 -1.12 18.62
C TYR A 29 4.14 -0.22 19.37
N GLU A 30 3.77 0.21 20.59
CA GLU A 30 4.60 1.09 21.38
C GLU A 30 5.94 0.45 21.79
N ARG A 31 5.93 -0.86 22.09
CA ARG A 31 7.16 -1.59 22.41
C ARG A 31 8.10 -1.63 21.23
N ILE A 32 7.59 -1.95 20.04
CA ILE A 32 8.42 -2.03 18.82
C ILE A 32 8.94 -0.65 18.45
N LYS A 33 8.11 0.38 18.49
CA LYS A 33 8.50 1.75 18.24
C LYS A 33 9.65 2.19 19.16
N ARG A 34 9.53 1.94 20.46
CA ARG A 34 10.59 2.25 21.44
C ARG A 34 11.89 1.50 21.17
N VAL A 35 11.82 0.26 20.68
CA VAL A 35 13.02 -0.50 20.29
C VAL A 35 13.69 0.12 19.07
N ILE A 36 12.89 0.51 18.05
CA ILE A 36 13.42 1.20 16.86
C ILE A 36 14.15 2.49 17.27
N ASP A 37 13.48 3.32 18.07
CA ASP A 37 13.99 4.61 18.49
C ASP A 37 15.25 4.47 19.39
N LYS A 38 15.20 3.57 20.38
CA LYS A 38 16.28 3.38 21.35
C LYS A 38 17.54 2.80 20.74
N GLU A 39 17.38 1.82 19.86
CA GLU A 39 18.50 1.12 19.22
C GLU A 39 18.95 1.79 17.91
N GLY A 40 18.21 2.81 17.44
CA GLY A 40 18.53 3.55 16.23
C GLY A 40 18.43 2.71 14.94
N TYR A 41 17.53 1.72 14.91
CA TYR A 41 17.35 0.90 13.71
C TYR A 41 16.75 1.71 12.56
N ALA A 42 17.32 1.56 11.36
CA ALA A 42 16.73 2.06 10.12
C ALA A 42 15.54 1.17 9.74
N ALA A 43 14.41 1.31 10.43
CA ALA A 43 13.20 0.51 10.25
C ALA A 43 11.96 1.39 10.33
N SER A 44 10.94 1.02 9.57
CA SER A 44 9.60 1.61 9.66
C SER A 44 8.62 0.64 10.30
N LEU A 45 7.58 1.18 10.92
CA LEU A 45 6.51 0.43 11.55
C LEU A 45 5.18 1.04 11.16
N LYS A 46 4.27 0.23 10.61
CA LYS A 46 2.91 0.64 10.29
C LYS A 46 1.92 -0.23 11.04
N TYR A 47 0.87 0.39 11.55
CA TYR A 47 -0.24 -0.27 12.23
C TYR A 47 -1.44 -0.35 11.30
N PHE A 48 -2.02 -1.53 11.20
CA PHE A 48 -3.27 -1.77 10.49
C PHE A 48 -4.31 -2.31 11.45
N LYS A 49 -5.55 -1.88 11.29
CA LYS A 49 -6.72 -2.47 11.93
C LYS A 49 -7.46 -3.26 10.85
N VAL A 50 -7.74 -4.53 11.11
CA VAL A 50 -8.62 -5.32 10.26
C VAL A 50 -10.05 -5.07 10.71
N ASP A 51 -10.93 -4.80 9.78
CA ASP A 51 -12.37 -4.68 9.99
C ASP A 51 -13.11 -5.54 8.97
N TYR A 52 -14.41 -5.69 9.12
CA TYR A 52 -15.25 -6.50 8.26
C TYR A 52 -16.27 -5.62 7.55
N ILE A 53 -16.41 -5.84 6.25
CA ILE A 53 -17.48 -5.24 5.46
C ILE A 53 -18.64 -6.22 5.44
N LEU A 54 -19.81 -5.80 5.96
CA LEU A 54 -21.00 -6.63 6.00
C LEU A 54 -21.66 -6.65 4.61
N VAL A 55 -21.58 -7.78 3.94
CA VAL A 55 -22.13 -7.97 2.58
C VAL A 55 -23.65 -8.17 2.57
N SER A 56 -24.22 -8.71 3.65
CA SER A 56 -25.62 -9.18 3.68
C SER A 56 -26.70 -8.10 3.69
N GLU A 57 -26.37 -6.85 3.98
CA GLU A 57 -27.31 -5.74 4.12
C GLU A 57 -27.11 -4.62 3.09
N HIS A 58 -26.02 -4.70 2.30
CA HIS A 58 -25.65 -3.68 1.35
C HIS A 58 -25.78 -4.14 -0.11
N MET A 59 -26.13 -3.19 -0.97
CA MET A 59 -26.05 -3.44 -2.41
C MET A 59 -24.58 -3.49 -2.84
N TYR A 60 -24.27 -4.28 -3.87
CA TYR A 60 -22.94 -4.45 -4.43
C TYR A 60 -22.11 -3.16 -4.48
N TYR A 61 -22.72 -2.07 -4.89
CA TYR A 61 -22.03 -0.78 -5.05
C TYR A 61 -21.50 -0.20 -3.74
N GLU A 62 -22.18 -0.41 -2.62
CA GLU A 62 -21.81 0.20 -1.33
C GLU A 62 -20.53 -0.42 -0.76
N TYR A 63 -20.38 -1.73 -0.84
CA TYR A 63 -19.16 -2.37 -0.34
C TYR A 63 -18.00 -2.34 -1.36
N ALA A 64 -18.29 -2.23 -2.65
CA ALA A 64 -17.27 -2.00 -3.66
C ALA A 64 -16.55 -0.65 -3.44
N ASP A 65 -17.32 0.41 -3.16
CA ASP A 65 -16.75 1.72 -2.84
C ASP A 65 -15.89 1.68 -1.56
N GLU A 66 -16.33 0.93 -0.56
CA GLU A 66 -15.57 0.77 0.68
C GLU A 66 -14.29 -0.05 0.48
N LEU A 67 -14.33 -1.11 -0.33
CA LEU A 67 -13.13 -1.85 -0.74
C LEU A 67 -12.14 -0.96 -1.50
N LEU A 68 -12.64 -0.19 -2.47
CA LEU A 68 -11.83 0.78 -3.22
C LEU A 68 -11.14 1.80 -2.32
N ALA A 69 -11.84 2.28 -1.28
CA ALA A 69 -11.27 3.21 -0.32
C ALA A 69 -10.07 2.63 0.44
N HIS A 70 -9.96 1.30 0.54
CA HIS A 70 -8.91 0.60 1.30
C HIS A 70 -7.88 -0.14 0.45
N ILE A 71 -7.95 -0.04 -0.87
CA ILE A 71 -6.99 -0.73 -1.76
C ILE A 71 -5.55 -0.31 -1.48
N ARG A 72 -5.32 0.96 -1.16
CA ARG A 72 -3.96 1.45 -0.85
C ARG A 72 -3.36 0.71 0.33
N GLU A 73 -4.12 0.55 1.40
CA GLU A 73 -3.71 -0.15 2.61
C GLU A 73 -3.50 -1.65 2.37
N LEU A 74 -4.32 -2.26 1.53
CA LEU A 74 -4.18 -3.67 1.16
C LEU A 74 -2.90 -3.90 0.36
N VAL A 75 -2.61 -3.05 -0.63
CA VAL A 75 -1.37 -3.12 -1.42
C VAL A 75 -0.14 -2.89 -0.53
N GLU A 76 -0.20 -1.93 0.39
CA GLU A 76 0.87 -1.68 1.35
C GLU A 76 1.13 -2.91 2.24
N LEU A 77 0.06 -3.53 2.75
CA LEU A 77 0.17 -4.69 3.64
C LEU A 77 0.77 -5.90 2.91
N GLU A 78 0.27 -6.24 1.74
CA GLU A 78 0.73 -7.39 0.97
C GLU A 78 2.19 -7.24 0.53
N ASN A 79 2.55 -6.05 0.06
CA ASN A 79 3.89 -5.80 -0.45
C ASN A 79 4.88 -5.33 0.64
N GLY A 80 4.40 -5.07 1.86
CA GLY A 80 5.20 -4.55 2.96
C GLY A 80 5.87 -3.22 2.62
N ILE A 81 5.15 -2.32 1.98
CA ILE A 81 5.57 -0.99 1.57
C ILE A 81 4.76 0.08 2.28
N ASN A 82 5.17 1.33 2.14
CA ASN A 82 4.41 2.49 2.62
C ASN A 82 4.44 3.55 1.52
N PHE A 83 3.28 3.98 1.06
CA PHE A 83 3.17 5.06 0.07
C PHE A 83 3.39 6.44 0.71
N THR A 84 3.02 6.61 1.98
CA THR A 84 3.14 7.89 2.66
C THR A 84 4.60 8.28 2.84
N GLY A 85 5.00 9.42 2.26
CA GLY A 85 6.36 9.92 2.32
C GLY A 85 7.38 9.17 1.46
N ASN A 86 6.93 8.22 0.64
CA ASN A 86 7.79 7.49 -0.29
C ASN A 86 7.75 8.16 -1.67
N SER A 87 8.88 8.67 -2.10
CA SER A 87 9.00 9.31 -3.43
C SER A 87 9.36 8.33 -4.55
N GLU A 88 9.79 7.12 -4.21
CA GLU A 88 10.22 6.12 -5.21
C GLU A 88 9.10 5.17 -5.63
N ILE A 89 8.03 5.07 -4.82
CA ILE A 89 6.91 4.16 -5.07
C ILE A 89 5.62 4.96 -5.04
N GLY A 90 4.85 4.88 -6.12
CA GLY A 90 3.54 5.52 -6.25
C GLY A 90 2.40 4.52 -6.38
N ILE A 91 1.17 5.02 -6.23
CA ILE A 91 -0.06 4.29 -6.52
C ILE A 91 -1.08 5.23 -7.12
N VAL A 92 -1.74 4.79 -8.19
CA VAL A 92 -2.84 5.50 -8.87
C VAL A 92 -3.99 4.52 -9.08
N LEU A 93 -5.19 4.92 -8.71
CA LEU A 93 -6.40 4.10 -8.76
C LEU A 93 -7.44 4.66 -9.74
N THR A 94 -7.29 5.92 -10.15
CA THR A 94 -8.21 6.58 -11.09
C THR A 94 -7.46 7.29 -12.21
N GLU A 95 -8.15 7.57 -13.31
CA GLU A 95 -7.58 8.33 -14.45
C GLU A 95 -7.12 9.73 -14.02
N ASP A 96 -7.88 10.40 -13.16
CA ASP A 96 -7.52 11.71 -12.63
C ASP A 96 -6.24 11.66 -11.79
N GLU A 97 -6.07 10.62 -10.98
CA GLU A 97 -4.85 10.41 -10.20
C GLU A 97 -3.65 10.13 -11.10
N LEU A 98 -3.82 9.36 -12.17
CA LEU A 98 -2.76 9.11 -13.14
C LEU A 98 -2.34 10.39 -13.86
N ALA A 99 -3.31 11.19 -14.32
CA ALA A 99 -3.05 12.47 -14.96
C ALA A 99 -2.33 13.43 -14.00
N ALA A 100 -2.81 13.57 -12.77
CA ALA A 100 -2.18 14.39 -11.74
C ALA A 100 -0.77 13.92 -11.39
N PHE A 101 -0.54 12.61 -11.33
CA PHE A 101 0.77 12.04 -11.05
C PHE A 101 1.79 12.38 -12.16
N ILE A 102 1.40 12.25 -13.43
CA ILE A 102 2.26 12.57 -14.57
C ILE A 102 2.57 14.08 -14.62
N GLN A 103 1.59 14.93 -14.31
CA GLN A 103 1.76 16.39 -14.24
C GLN A 103 2.65 16.83 -13.08
N ASN A 104 2.70 16.08 -11.99
CA ASN A 104 3.59 16.35 -10.88
C ASN A 104 5.02 15.91 -11.19
N GLY A 105 5.74 16.71 -11.94
CA GLY A 105 7.07 16.39 -12.46
C GLY A 105 8.09 16.01 -11.39
N GLU A 106 7.98 16.53 -10.16
CA GLU A 106 8.90 16.20 -9.08
C GLU A 106 8.65 14.79 -8.50
N ALA A 107 7.40 14.46 -8.21
CA ALA A 107 7.03 13.14 -7.71
C ALA A 107 7.29 12.07 -8.78
N PHE A 108 6.91 12.36 -10.02
CA PHE A 108 7.11 11.47 -11.15
C PHE A 108 8.60 11.23 -11.44
N ALA A 109 9.47 12.24 -11.32
CA ALA A 109 10.90 12.11 -11.60
C ALA A 109 11.63 11.15 -10.63
N LYS A 110 11.13 11.01 -9.41
CA LYS A 110 11.71 10.16 -8.36
C LYS A 110 11.11 8.76 -8.35
N CYS A 111 9.93 8.57 -8.94
CA CYS A 111 9.20 7.31 -8.92
C CYS A 111 9.90 6.26 -9.77
N ARG A 112 10.13 5.09 -9.20
CA ARG A 112 10.70 3.92 -9.86
C ARG A 112 9.68 2.82 -10.09
N LYS A 113 8.67 2.75 -9.21
CA LYS A 113 7.60 1.76 -9.28
C LYS A 113 6.25 2.41 -9.04
N LEU A 114 5.32 2.15 -9.96
CA LEU A 114 3.95 2.66 -9.90
C LEU A 114 2.98 1.49 -9.84
N TYR A 115 2.23 1.40 -8.75
CA TYR A 115 1.07 0.52 -8.68
C TYR A 115 -0.11 1.19 -9.36
N MET A 116 -0.75 0.48 -10.27
CA MET A 116 -1.83 1.03 -11.09
C MET A 116 -3.06 0.15 -11.01
N GLY A 117 -4.25 0.76 -10.87
CA GLY A 117 -5.53 0.07 -10.89
C GLY A 117 -5.67 -0.82 -12.15
N HIS A 118 -6.30 -2.00 -12.00
CA HIS A 118 -6.37 -3.01 -13.07
C HIS A 118 -7.20 -2.54 -14.28
N ASP A 119 -8.14 -1.65 -14.06
CA ASP A 119 -9.05 -1.07 -15.05
C ASP A 119 -8.58 0.27 -15.63
N LEU A 120 -7.43 0.77 -15.16
CA LEU A 120 -6.83 1.97 -15.72
C LEU A 120 -6.14 1.67 -17.05
N LEU A 121 -6.56 2.38 -18.09
CA LEU A 121 -5.98 2.31 -19.42
C LEU A 121 -5.30 3.65 -19.75
N PRO A 122 -3.97 3.75 -19.59
CA PRO A 122 -3.24 4.93 -20.01
C PRO A 122 -3.44 5.19 -21.49
N ASP A 123 -3.59 6.44 -21.89
CA ASP A 123 -3.56 6.81 -23.30
C ASP A 123 -2.15 6.67 -23.90
N GLU A 124 -2.04 6.78 -25.24
CA GLU A 124 -0.75 6.62 -25.95
C GLU A 124 0.34 7.60 -25.47
N GLU A 125 -0.06 8.82 -25.09
CA GLU A 125 0.87 9.85 -24.61
C GLU A 125 1.34 9.52 -23.19
N GLN A 126 0.43 9.14 -22.30
CA GLN A 126 0.73 8.70 -20.95
C GLN A 126 1.63 7.47 -20.93
N GLU A 127 1.32 6.44 -21.75
CA GLU A 127 2.18 5.26 -21.91
C GLU A 127 3.60 5.63 -22.35
N LYS A 128 3.71 6.49 -23.34
CA LYS A 128 5.00 6.95 -23.84
C LYS A 128 5.80 7.68 -22.78
N ILE A 129 5.15 8.50 -22.00
CA ILE A 129 5.76 9.24 -20.87
C ILE A 129 6.25 8.25 -19.81
N LEU A 130 5.41 7.31 -19.36
CA LEU A 130 5.76 6.31 -18.36
C LEU A 130 6.95 5.44 -18.82
N ARG A 131 6.93 4.97 -20.07
CA ARG A 131 8.02 4.18 -20.66
C ARG A 131 9.33 4.97 -20.80
N SER A 132 9.25 6.25 -21.18
CA SER A 132 10.44 7.08 -21.37
C SER A 132 11.22 7.30 -20.08
N ARG A 133 10.56 7.21 -18.94
CA ARG A 133 11.15 7.38 -17.60
C ARG A 133 11.63 6.06 -16.98
N GLY A 134 11.28 4.91 -17.58
CA GLY A 134 11.65 3.61 -17.06
C GLY A 134 10.96 3.26 -15.73
N VAL A 135 9.77 3.81 -15.49
CA VAL A 135 8.95 3.46 -14.31
C VAL A 135 8.45 2.02 -14.46
N GLU A 136 8.71 1.18 -13.47
CA GLU A 136 8.14 -0.16 -13.39
C GLU A 136 6.65 -0.07 -13.05
N ILE A 137 5.78 -0.52 -13.95
CA ILE A 137 4.34 -0.55 -13.72
C ILE A 137 3.98 -1.91 -13.13
N SER A 138 3.30 -1.89 -11.99
CA SER A 138 2.74 -3.07 -11.33
C SER A 138 1.22 -2.94 -11.28
N ILE A 139 0.53 -3.71 -12.12
CA ILE A 139 -0.93 -3.70 -12.11
C ILE A 139 -1.42 -4.33 -10.81
N ILE A 140 -2.33 -3.63 -10.13
CA ILE A 140 -2.97 -4.13 -8.91
C ILE A 140 -3.90 -5.27 -9.32
N PRO A 141 -3.73 -6.47 -8.74
CA PRO A 141 -4.55 -7.61 -9.10
C PRO A 141 -6.03 -7.39 -8.88
N ASP A 142 -6.85 -7.96 -9.74
CA ASP A 142 -8.31 -7.83 -9.71
C ASP A 142 -8.95 -8.44 -8.45
N TYR A 143 -8.26 -9.35 -7.74
CA TYR A 143 -8.78 -9.94 -6.51
C TYR A 143 -8.96 -8.95 -5.35
N TYR A 144 -8.34 -7.76 -5.41
CA TYR A 144 -8.60 -6.68 -4.46
C TYR A 144 -9.93 -5.96 -4.71
N TYR A 145 -10.44 -6.08 -5.93
CA TYR A 145 -11.68 -5.43 -6.37
C TYR A 145 -12.84 -6.41 -6.47
N ARG A 146 -12.53 -7.71 -6.44
CA ARG A 146 -13.57 -8.73 -6.54
C ARG A 146 -14.41 -8.73 -5.28
N ASP A 147 -15.70 -8.67 -5.55
CA ASP A 147 -16.63 -9.41 -4.76
C ASP A 147 -16.10 -10.80 -4.48
N LEU A 148 -16.32 -11.25 -3.26
CA LEU A 148 -16.40 -12.67 -3.01
C LEU A 148 -17.55 -13.18 -3.89
N GLN A 149 -17.27 -13.43 -5.16
CA GLN A 149 -18.20 -14.16 -6.00
C GLN A 149 -18.40 -15.49 -5.34
N GLU A 150 -19.60 -15.69 -4.83
CA GLU A 150 -20.07 -17.00 -4.44
C GLU A 150 -19.85 -17.95 -5.61
N ASP A 151 -19.11 -19.02 -5.37
CA ASP A 151 -19.03 -20.19 -6.26
C ASP A 151 -20.40 -20.90 -6.36
#